data_bf14daa0e7d3414b2e65a60070b94fde
#
_entry.id   bf14daa0e7d3414b2e65a60070b94fde
#
_cell.length_a   1.000
_cell.length_b   1.000
_cell.length_c   1.000
_cell.angle_alpha   90.00
_cell.angle_beta   90.00
_cell.angle_gamma   90.00
#
_symmetry.space_group_name_H-M   'P 1'
#
loop_
_entity.id
_entity.type
_entity.pdbx_description
1 polymer ?
#
loop_
_entity_poly.entity_id
_entity_poly.type
_entity_poly.pdbx_seq_one_letter_code
_entity_poly.pdbx_strand_id
1 'polypeptide(L)'
;MKKRFKQVLGIILLLTVVLTLSACSQHGFGAANKPPSGGPYGFIFKYLGVPFQNLMLYTSRTIGGAESYAWGIIIISFVVRLLLLPLSLIQQKKATVQQEKLKVIQPQMKLIQEHQKKAKTPEEQTAISQLMMKVYSQNNIKLTGGIGCLPLLLQLPIFVAIYQAVQYSPEISRATFWGAPLAKPNVIIAVIATIFYVIQAWMQSRTLPAEQKQQMQMMLLMNPAITFFISITYSAALALYFLIGGIIIVIQQAINDYIVTPRVRQQVDADLKVHPIVTVVTEDTFKDLAQKYQTAQSPTANSQVDKQLAQQHQRNRQRNAGKQQHHSSHK
;
A
#
# COMPACT_ATOMS: atom_id res chain seq x y z
N MET A 1 4.68 -13.42 21.36
CA MET A 1 3.33 -12.85 21.37
C MET A 1 3.17 -11.63 20.43
N LYS A 2 4.07 -10.64 20.41
CA LYS A 2 3.97 -9.44 19.55
C LYS A 2 3.90 -9.70 18.02
N LYS A 3 4.52 -10.77 17.51
CA LYS A 3 4.53 -11.11 16.08
C LYS A 3 3.17 -11.66 15.60
N ARG A 4 2.54 -12.53 16.38
CA ARG A 4 1.21 -13.07 16.10
C ARG A 4 0.12 -11.99 16.20
N PHE A 5 0.24 -11.07 17.15
CA PHE A 5 -0.67 -9.93 17.29
C PHE A 5 -0.66 -9.01 16.04
N LYS A 6 0.54 -8.71 15.51
CA LYS A 6 0.66 -7.92 14.26
C LYS A 6 0.10 -8.64 13.03
N GLN A 7 0.26 -9.95 12.95
CA GLN A 7 -0.33 -10.76 11.87
C GLN A 7 -1.86 -10.81 11.96
N VAL A 8 -2.39 -11.03 13.17
CA VAL A 8 -3.84 -11.02 13.41
C VAL A 8 -4.43 -9.63 13.10
N LEU A 9 -3.78 -8.56 13.52
CA LEU A 9 -4.19 -7.18 13.21
C LEU A 9 -4.17 -6.91 11.70
N GLY A 10 -3.16 -7.41 10.97
CA GLY A 10 -3.07 -7.31 9.51
C GLY A 10 -4.19 -8.09 8.80
N ILE A 11 -4.50 -9.29 9.29
CA ILE A 11 -5.59 -10.12 8.74
C ILE A 11 -6.95 -9.46 9.03
N ILE A 12 -7.17 -8.95 10.23
CA ILE A 12 -8.41 -8.22 10.58
C ILE A 12 -8.57 -6.99 9.69
N LEU A 13 -7.49 -6.23 9.46
CA LEU A 13 -7.50 -5.06 8.59
C LEU A 13 -7.83 -5.45 7.13
N LEU A 14 -7.21 -6.52 6.62
CA LEU A 14 -7.46 -7.03 5.27
C LEU A 14 -8.91 -7.52 5.14
N LEU A 15 -9.42 -8.23 6.14
CA LEU A 15 -10.80 -8.72 6.21
C LEU A 15 -11.80 -7.55 6.27
N THR A 16 -11.48 -6.49 6.99
CA THR A 16 -12.31 -5.27 7.06
C THR A 16 -12.35 -4.57 5.70
N VAL A 17 -11.23 -4.48 4.99
CA VAL A 17 -11.16 -3.92 3.63
C VAL A 17 -11.96 -4.78 2.65
N VAL A 18 -11.84 -6.10 2.69
CA VAL A 18 -12.60 -7.02 1.83
C VAL A 18 -14.10 -6.93 2.13
N LEU A 19 -14.49 -6.87 3.41
CA LEU A 19 -15.91 -6.74 3.82
C LEU A 19 -16.50 -5.38 3.39
N THR A 20 -15.73 -4.29 3.46
CA THR A 20 -16.20 -2.98 2.97
C THR A 20 -16.33 -2.95 1.46
N LEU A 21 -15.43 -3.59 0.72
CA LEU A 21 -15.52 -3.72 -0.73
C LEU A 21 -16.70 -4.61 -1.17
N SER A 22 -16.96 -5.70 -0.44
CA SER A 22 -18.11 -6.59 -0.70
C SER A 22 -19.46 -5.92 -0.43
N ALA A 23 -19.53 -5.06 0.58
CA ALA A 23 -20.75 -4.28 0.87
C ALA A 23 -21.10 -3.28 -0.26
N CYS A 24 -20.11 -2.83 -1.04
CA CYS A 24 -20.33 -1.97 -2.21
C CYS A 24 -20.90 -2.71 -3.42
N SER A 25 -20.78 -4.05 -3.50
CA SER A 25 -21.18 -4.80 -4.69
C SER A 25 -22.67 -5.17 -4.73
N GLN A 26 -23.39 -5.11 -3.61
CA GLN A 26 -24.79 -5.57 -3.53
C GLN A 26 -25.86 -4.54 -3.90
N HIS A 27 -25.50 -3.27 -4.16
CA HIS A 27 -26.46 -2.23 -4.44
C HIS A 27 -26.19 -1.60 -5.82
N GLY A 28 -26.95 -2.05 -6.81
CA GLY A 28 -26.91 -1.48 -8.17
C GLY A 28 -27.16 0.03 -8.17
N PHE A 29 -26.47 0.72 -9.08
CA PHE A 29 -26.64 2.15 -9.32
C PHE A 29 -28.10 2.47 -9.68
N GLY A 30 -28.77 3.32 -8.91
CA GLY A 30 -30.02 3.95 -9.32
C GLY A 30 -31.30 3.59 -8.57
N ALA A 31 -31.27 2.68 -7.61
CA ALA A 31 -32.43 2.50 -6.71
C ALA A 31 -32.32 3.48 -5.54
N ALA A 32 -33.39 4.17 -5.19
CA ALA A 32 -33.50 4.99 -3.99
C ALA A 32 -33.46 4.08 -2.74
N ASN A 33 -32.31 3.60 -2.42
CA ASN A 33 -32.08 2.73 -1.27
C ASN A 33 -32.10 3.59 -0.01
N LYS A 34 -32.72 3.05 1.04
CA LYS A 34 -32.72 3.71 2.36
C LYS A 34 -31.27 3.93 2.82
N PRO A 35 -30.96 5.11 3.38
CA PRO A 35 -29.63 5.37 3.93
C PRO A 35 -29.23 4.30 4.95
N PRO A 36 -27.95 3.90 5.01
CA PRO A 36 -27.50 2.88 5.94
C PRO A 36 -27.61 3.39 7.38
N SER A 37 -28.30 2.60 8.24
CA SER A 37 -28.57 2.98 9.62
C SER A 37 -27.61 2.38 10.66
N GLY A 38 -26.77 1.39 10.27
CA GLY A 38 -25.94 0.66 11.22
C GLY A 38 -24.57 0.24 10.67
N GLY A 39 -23.72 -0.29 11.57
CA GLY A 39 -22.38 -0.76 11.27
C GLY A 39 -21.40 0.32 10.86
N PRO A 40 -20.15 -0.04 10.43
CA PRO A 40 -19.13 0.92 10.02
C PRO A 40 -19.58 1.78 8.82
N TYR A 41 -20.36 1.21 7.92
CA TYR A 41 -20.87 1.89 6.74
C TYR A 41 -21.91 2.98 7.09
N GLY A 42 -22.81 2.71 8.03
CA GLY A 42 -23.75 3.70 8.55
C GLY A 42 -23.07 4.76 9.42
N PHE A 43 -22.02 4.41 10.15
CA PHE A 43 -21.19 5.36 10.88
C PHE A 43 -20.55 6.39 9.93
N ILE A 44 -19.92 5.93 8.84
CA ILE A 44 -19.33 6.82 7.82
C ILE A 44 -20.42 7.70 7.21
N PHE A 45 -21.59 7.15 6.90
CA PHE A 45 -22.70 7.93 6.35
C PHE A 45 -23.12 9.05 7.30
N LYS A 46 -23.38 8.72 8.56
CA LYS A 46 -23.85 9.68 9.56
C LYS A 46 -22.85 10.82 9.82
N TYR A 47 -21.56 10.50 9.96
CA TYR A 47 -20.54 11.46 10.41
C TYR A 47 -19.78 12.15 9.27
N LEU A 48 -19.76 11.58 8.07
CA LEU A 48 -19.09 12.15 6.91
C LEU A 48 -20.05 12.34 5.73
N GLY A 49 -20.86 11.34 5.39
CA GLY A 49 -21.74 11.37 4.24
C GLY A 49 -22.80 12.48 4.36
N VAL A 50 -23.51 12.56 5.48
CA VAL A 50 -24.54 13.59 5.72
C VAL A 50 -23.94 15.01 5.74
N PRO A 51 -22.83 15.31 6.46
CA PRO A 51 -22.16 16.60 6.34
C PRO A 51 -21.75 16.95 4.91
N PHE A 52 -21.28 15.98 4.12
CA PHE A 52 -20.94 16.21 2.71
C PHE A 52 -22.18 16.51 1.87
N GLN A 53 -23.28 15.77 2.06
CA GLN A 53 -24.56 16.08 1.42
C GLN A 53 -25.02 17.51 1.73
N ASN A 54 -25.02 17.86 3.00
CA ASN A 54 -25.47 19.19 3.43
C ASN A 54 -24.60 20.31 2.83
N LEU A 55 -23.29 20.10 2.76
CA LEU A 55 -22.39 21.06 2.13
C LEU A 55 -22.62 21.16 0.61
N MET A 56 -22.84 20.04 -0.08
CA MET A 56 -23.19 20.03 -1.51
C MET A 56 -24.50 20.77 -1.76
N LEU A 57 -25.53 20.51 -0.95
CA LEU A 57 -26.84 21.17 -1.05
C LEU A 57 -26.74 22.67 -0.76
N TYR A 58 -26.00 23.05 0.28
CA TYR A 58 -25.73 24.46 0.62
C TYR A 58 -25.05 25.19 -0.52
N THR A 59 -23.96 24.58 -1.05
CA THR A 59 -23.20 25.15 -2.18
C THR A 59 -24.06 25.28 -3.42
N SER A 60 -24.90 24.26 -3.71
CA SER A 60 -25.82 24.29 -4.84
C SER A 60 -26.82 25.44 -4.74
N ARG A 61 -27.39 25.68 -3.56
CA ARG A 61 -28.33 26.79 -3.32
C ARG A 61 -27.65 28.14 -3.43
N THR A 62 -26.38 28.24 -3.03
CA THR A 62 -25.64 29.51 -3.01
C THR A 62 -25.13 29.89 -4.42
N ILE A 63 -24.57 28.91 -5.15
CA ILE A 63 -24.00 29.15 -6.49
C ILE A 63 -25.11 29.21 -7.54
N GLY A 64 -26.14 28.34 -7.43
CA GLY A 64 -27.20 28.21 -8.41
C GLY A 64 -26.74 27.62 -9.74
N GLY A 65 -27.69 27.39 -10.66
CA GLY A 65 -27.41 26.86 -11.98
C GLY A 65 -27.35 25.32 -12.06
N ALA A 66 -27.30 24.81 -13.29
CA ALA A 66 -27.40 23.38 -13.58
C ALA A 66 -26.25 22.54 -13.02
N GLU A 67 -25.06 23.13 -12.86
CA GLU A 67 -23.85 22.43 -12.42
C GLU A 67 -23.48 22.71 -10.95
N SER A 68 -24.39 23.32 -10.20
CA SER A 68 -24.13 23.77 -8.82
C SER A 68 -23.75 22.65 -7.86
N TYR A 69 -24.27 21.45 -8.04
CA TYR A 69 -23.88 20.27 -7.25
C TYR A 69 -22.46 19.77 -7.55
N ALA A 70 -22.02 19.87 -8.81
CA ALA A 70 -20.65 19.54 -9.17
C ALA A 70 -19.66 20.51 -8.52
N TRP A 71 -19.98 21.80 -8.46
CA TRP A 71 -19.20 22.79 -7.69
C TRP A 71 -19.15 22.43 -6.21
N GLY A 72 -20.24 21.91 -5.64
CA GLY A 72 -20.25 21.39 -4.28
C GLY A 72 -19.21 20.27 -4.07
N ILE A 73 -19.12 19.32 -5.01
CA ILE A 73 -18.12 18.23 -4.97
C ILE A 73 -16.71 18.80 -5.08
N ILE A 74 -16.47 19.76 -5.97
CA ILE A 74 -15.17 20.42 -6.16
C ILE A 74 -14.73 21.10 -4.85
N ILE A 75 -15.61 21.88 -4.24
CA ILE A 75 -15.35 22.59 -2.98
C ILE A 75 -15.05 21.61 -1.84
N ILE A 76 -15.87 20.57 -1.69
CA ILE A 76 -15.62 19.54 -0.67
C ILE A 76 -14.27 18.87 -0.90
N SER A 77 -13.97 18.50 -2.14
CA SER A 77 -12.70 17.87 -2.51
C SER A 77 -11.52 18.75 -2.11
N PHE A 78 -11.62 20.04 -2.39
CA PHE A 78 -10.59 21.02 -2.04
C PHE A 78 -10.48 21.19 -0.53
N VAL A 79 -11.59 21.39 0.19
CA VAL A 79 -11.62 21.57 1.64
C VAL A 79 -11.03 20.35 2.36
N VAL A 80 -11.46 19.14 1.98
CA VAL A 80 -10.93 17.89 2.55
C VAL A 80 -9.42 17.79 2.32
N ARG A 81 -8.94 18.09 1.11
CA ARG A 81 -7.51 18.08 0.79
C ARG A 81 -6.73 19.13 1.58
N LEU A 82 -7.30 20.31 1.77
CA LEU A 82 -6.69 21.37 2.58
C LEU A 82 -6.58 20.96 4.05
N LEU A 83 -7.63 20.36 4.62
CA LEU A 83 -7.61 19.85 5.99
C LEU A 83 -6.59 18.72 6.19
N LEU A 84 -6.40 17.87 5.18
CA LEU A 84 -5.43 16.77 5.20
C LEU A 84 -4.02 17.18 4.79
N LEU A 85 -3.84 18.39 4.27
CA LEU A 85 -2.55 18.90 3.77
C LEU A 85 -1.43 18.79 4.80
N PRO A 86 -1.57 19.27 6.06
CA PRO A 86 -0.48 19.19 7.03
C PRO A 86 -0.07 17.76 7.33
N LEU A 87 -1.02 16.85 7.42
CA LEU A 87 -0.75 15.43 7.66
C LEU A 87 -0.03 14.80 6.46
N SER A 88 -0.48 15.10 5.24
CA SER A 88 0.14 14.58 4.00
C SER A 88 1.57 15.10 3.82
N LEU A 89 1.85 16.36 4.13
CA LEU A 89 3.20 16.93 4.08
C LEU A 89 4.15 16.30 5.09
N ILE A 90 3.69 16.02 6.32
CA ILE A 90 4.49 15.32 7.33
C ILE A 90 4.81 13.90 6.86
N GLN A 91 3.85 13.20 6.30
CA GLN A 91 4.05 11.84 5.77
C GLN A 91 5.01 11.85 4.59
N GLN A 92 4.84 12.79 3.67
CA GLN A 92 5.70 12.94 2.48
C GLN A 92 7.15 13.26 2.87
N LYS A 93 7.36 14.18 3.86
CA LYS A 93 8.70 14.45 4.39
C LYS A 93 9.34 13.19 4.98
N LYS A 94 8.60 12.41 5.78
CA LYS A 94 9.11 11.14 6.34
C LYS A 94 9.47 10.14 5.23
N ALA A 95 8.65 10.04 4.20
CA ALA A 95 8.94 9.19 3.04
C ALA A 95 10.20 9.63 2.30
N THR A 96 10.36 10.94 2.08
CA THR A 96 11.55 11.53 1.43
C THR A 96 12.82 11.26 2.24
N VAL A 97 12.79 11.42 3.57
CA VAL A 97 13.94 11.07 4.43
C VAL A 97 14.34 9.60 4.26
N GLN A 98 13.37 8.70 4.24
CA GLN A 98 13.65 7.27 4.02
C GLN A 98 14.22 7.01 2.62
N GLN A 99 13.69 7.66 1.60
CA GLN A 99 14.21 7.54 0.23
C GLN A 99 15.67 8.02 0.12
N GLU A 100 16.01 9.16 0.72
CA GLU A 100 17.38 9.67 0.71
C GLU A 100 18.33 8.74 1.48
N LYS A 101 17.92 8.21 2.64
CA LYS A 101 18.70 7.20 3.38
C LYS A 101 18.88 5.91 2.57
N LEU A 102 17.87 5.46 1.84
CA LEU A 102 17.96 4.29 0.97
C LEU A 102 18.96 4.49 -0.19
N LYS A 103 19.06 5.71 -0.74
CA LYS A 103 20.05 6.02 -1.79
C LYS A 103 21.48 5.80 -1.29
N VAL A 104 21.75 6.11 -0.04
CA VAL A 104 23.10 6.03 0.52
C VAL A 104 23.55 4.58 0.76
N ILE A 105 22.63 3.67 1.12
CA ILE A 105 22.93 2.23 1.24
C ILE A 105 22.79 1.46 -0.08
N GLN A 106 22.53 2.16 -1.19
CA GLN A 106 22.30 1.59 -2.51
C GLN A 106 23.41 0.62 -2.96
N PRO A 107 24.72 0.89 -2.76
CA PRO A 107 25.77 -0.05 -3.15
C PRO A 107 25.61 -1.43 -2.49
N GLN A 108 25.32 -1.47 -1.18
CA GLN A 108 25.08 -2.72 -0.47
C GLN A 108 23.80 -3.43 -0.96
N MET A 109 22.76 -2.66 -1.26
CA MET A 109 21.48 -3.20 -1.76
C MET A 109 21.63 -3.80 -3.17
N LYS A 110 22.50 -3.23 -4.00
CA LYS A 110 22.80 -3.77 -5.34
C LYS A 110 23.46 -5.14 -5.24
N LEU A 111 24.47 -5.29 -4.39
CA LEU A 111 25.11 -6.58 -4.13
C LEU A 111 24.09 -7.64 -3.65
N ILE A 112 23.25 -7.27 -2.70
CA ILE A 112 22.19 -8.15 -2.20
C ILE A 112 21.25 -8.60 -3.33
N GLN A 113 20.79 -7.69 -4.19
CA GLN A 113 19.89 -8.01 -5.29
C GLN A 113 20.56 -8.90 -6.36
N GLU A 114 21.82 -8.66 -6.68
CA GLU A 114 22.58 -9.48 -7.63
C GLU A 114 22.71 -10.91 -7.12
N HIS A 115 23.03 -11.09 -5.84
CA HIS A 115 23.11 -12.42 -5.25
C HIS A 115 21.75 -13.08 -5.03
N GLN A 116 20.70 -12.31 -4.74
CA GLN A 116 19.34 -12.82 -4.63
C GLN A 116 18.83 -13.42 -5.96
N LYS A 117 19.20 -12.80 -7.11
CA LYS A 117 18.88 -13.35 -8.44
C LYS A 117 19.65 -14.63 -8.76
N LYS A 118 20.84 -14.80 -8.18
CA LYS A 118 21.71 -15.99 -8.40
C LYS A 118 21.42 -17.10 -7.40
N ALA A 119 20.69 -16.83 -6.32
CA ALA A 119 20.36 -17.80 -5.28
C ALA A 119 19.51 -18.96 -5.84
N LYS A 120 19.99 -20.19 -5.61
CA LYS A 120 19.38 -21.42 -6.16
C LYS A 120 18.49 -22.14 -5.15
N THR A 121 18.70 -21.90 -3.86
CA THR A 121 17.98 -22.60 -2.79
C THR A 121 17.14 -21.65 -1.94
N PRO A 122 16.00 -22.11 -1.38
CA PRO A 122 15.18 -21.31 -0.45
C PRO A 122 15.95 -20.85 0.78
N GLU A 123 16.89 -21.67 1.28
CA GLU A 123 17.72 -21.36 2.43
C GLU A 123 18.67 -20.20 2.11
N GLU A 124 19.30 -20.22 0.93
CA GLU A 124 20.16 -19.13 0.46
C GLU A 124 19.36 -17.83 0.29
N GLN A 125 18.18 -17.90 -0.31
CA GLN A 125 17.27 -16.74 -0.44
C GLN A 125 16.88 -16.16 0.93
N THR A 126 16.64 -17.04 1.91
CA THR A 126 16.29 -16.63 3.28
C THR A 126 17.48 -15.95 3.95
N ALA A 127 18.69 -16.49 3.80
CA ALA A 127 19.91 -15.88 4.35
C ALA A 127 20.21 -14.50 3.73
N ILE A 128 20.08 -14.36 2.42
CA ILE A 128 20.23 -13.08 1.72
C ILE A 128 19.18 -12.07 2.19
N SER A 129 17.93 -12.51 2.40
CA SER A 129 16.87 -11.66 2.95
C SER A 129 17.17 -11.21 4.39
N GLN A 130 17.79 -12.06 5.20
CA GLN A 130 18.25 -11.69 6.54
C GLN A 130 19.40 -10.66 6.51
N LEU A 131 20.34 -10.80 5.56
CA LEU A 131 21.37 -9.78 5.35
C LEU A 131 20.77 -8.43 4.95
N MET A 132 19.79 -8.42 4.08
CA MET A 132 19.05 -7.20 3.71
C MET A 132 18.40 -6.54 4.94
N MET A 133 17.74 -7.33 5.78
CA MET A 133 17.15 -6.82 7.03
C MET A 133 18.21 -6.28 7.99
N LYS A 134 19.39 -6.89 8.03
CA LYS A 134 20.52 -6.45 8.86
C LYS A 134 21.08 -5.12 8.36
N VAL A 135 21.22 -4.93 7.03
CA VAL A 135 21.64 -3.63 6.45
C VAL A 135 20.65 -2.53 6.83
N TYR A 136 19.36 -2.76 6.72
CA TYR A 136 18.34 -1.78 7.13
C TYR A 136 18.39 -1.46 8.63
N SER A 137 18.49 -2.49 9.48
CA SER A 137 18.42 -2.29 10.93
C SER A 137 19.67 -1.56 11.46
N GLN A 138 20.86 -1.89 10.98
CA GLN A 138 22.11 -1.26 11.42
C GLN A 138 22.26 0.18 10.93
N ASN A 139 21.61 0.52 9.81
CA ASN A 139 21.60 1.88 9.29
C ASN A 139 20.36 2.68 9.71
N ASN A 140 19.62 2.23 10.73
CA ASN A 140 18.40 2.90 11.23
C ASN A 140 17.35 3.20 10.14
N ILE A 141 17.28 2.34 9.12
CA ILE A 141 16.31 2.46 8.04
C ILE A 141 15.11 1.55 8.34
N LYS A 142 13.93 2.13 8.42
CA LYS A 142 12.71 1.36 8.69
C LYS A 142 12.20 0.74 7.40
N LEU A 143 12.05 -0.58 7.33
CA LEU A 143 11.47 -1.29 6.18
C LEU A 143 10.05 -0.81 5.83
N THR A 144 9.27 -0.41 6.83
CA THR A 144 7.91 0.13 6.67
C THR A 144 7.88 1.66 6.63
N GLY A 145 9.05 2.31 6.65
CA GLY A 145 9.17 3.75 6.81
C GLY A 145 8.93 4.49 5.51
N GLY A 146 7.78 5.12 5.37
CA GLY A 146 7.53 6.14 4.36
C GLY A 146 6.49 5.79 3.31
N ILE A 147 6.33 4.53 2.95
CA ILE A 147 5.26 4.08 2.04
C ILE A 147 4.25 3.30 2.88
N GLY A 148 3.64 3.98 3.82
CA GLY A 148 2.62 3.38 4.67
C GLY A 148 1.29 3.26 3.94
N CYS A 149 0.49 2.27 4.30
CA CYS A 149 -0.92 2.17 3.91
C CYS A 149 -1.79 3.29 4.54
N LEU A 150 -1.20 4.19 5.34
CA LEU A 150 -1.91 5.26 6.04
C LEU A 150 -2.67 6.21 5.10
N PRO A 151 -2.12 6.67 3.95
CA PRO A 151 -2.88 7.46 2.99
C PRO A 151 -4.10 6.71 2.44
N LEU A 152 -3.94 5.41 2.17
CA LEU A 152 -5.05 4.57 1.70
C LEU A 152 -6.12 4.38 2.76
N LEU A 153 -5.72 4.14 4.02
CA LEU A 153 -6.65 4.01 5.15
C LEU A 153 -7.43 5.30 5.40
N LEU A 154 -6.80 6.45 5.25
CA LEU A 154 -7.46 7.75 5.40
C LEU A 154 -8.38 8.06 4.21
N GLN A 155 -8.00 7.62 3.01
CA GLN A 155 -8.76 7.83 1.78
C GLN A 155 -10.06 7.04 1.74
N LEU A 156 -10.08 5.79 2.28
CA LEU A 156 -11.24 4.91 2.20
C LEU A 156 -12.52 5.50 2.84
N PRO A 157 -12.51 6.04 4.07
CA PRO A 157 -13.70 6.65 4.65
C PRO A 157 -14.22 7.86 3.84
N ILE A 158 -13.31 8.67 3.29
CA ILE A 158 -13.66 9.84 2.48
C ILE A 158 -14.30 9.40 1.17
N PHE A 159 -13.71 8.42 0.51
CA PHE A 159 -14.25 7.80 -0.70
C PHE A 159 -15.67 7.29 -0.47
N VAL A 160 -15.87 6.48 0.58
CA VAL A 160 -17.17 5.92 0.94
C VAL A 160 -18.17 7.03 1.25
N ALA A 161 -17.77 8.07 1.97
CA ALA A 161 -18.62 9.19 2.33
C ALA A 161 -19.11 9.98 1.11
N ILE A 162 -18.24 10.27 0.14
CA ILE A 162 -18.62 10.97 -1.10
C ILE A 162 -19.54 10.09 -1.95
N TYR A 163 -19.21 8.81 -2.07
CA TYR A 163 -20.07 7.85 -2.77
C TYR A 163 -21.48 7.82 -2.15
N GLN A 164 -21.56 7.69 -0.82
CA GLN A 164 -22.83 7.68 -0.08
C GLN A 164 -23.58 9.01 -0.20
N ALA A 165 -22.86 10.14 -0.15
CA ALA A 165 -23.46 11.46 -0.28
C ALA A 165 -24.23 11.62 -1.60
N VAL A 166 -23.65 11.10 -2.69
CA VAL A 166 -24.29 11.13 -4.01
C VAL A 166 -25.39 10.06 -4.13
N GLN A 167 -25.13 8.84 -3.67
CA GLN A 167 -26.03 7.70 -3.81
C GLN A 167 -27.34 7.87 -3.04
N TYR A 168 -27.28 8.45 -1.85
CA TYR A 168 -28.45 8.60 -0.96
C TYR A 168 -29.10 10.00 -1.00
N SER A 169 -28.70 10.85 -1.95
CA SER A 169 -29.36 12.14 -2.20
C SER A 169 -30.00 12.14 -3.58
N PRO A 170 -31.36 12.14 -3.66
CA PRO A 170 -32.06 12.18 -4.93
C PRO A 170 -31.74 13.43 -5.77
N GLU A 171 -31.48 14.56 -5.11
CA GLU A 171 -31.16 15.83 -5.76
C GLU A 171 -29.79 15.77 -6.41
N ILE A 172 -28.76 15.30 -5.68
CA ILE A 172 -27.38 15.19 -6.17
C ILE A 172 -27.26 14.09 -7.25
N SER A 173 -27.99 12.98 -7.10
CA SER A 173 -27.95 11.87 -8.06
C SER A 173 -28.54 12.22 -9.42
N ARG A 174 -29.45 13.18 -9.49
CA ARG A 174 -30.04 13.68 -10.75
C ARG A 174 -29.24 14.82 -11.37
N ALA A 175 -28.32 15.39 -10.65
CA ALA A 175 -27.49 16.49 -11.11
C ALA A 175 -26.53 16.06 -12.22
N THR A 176 -26.13 17.00 -13.05
CA THR A 176 -25.21 16.78 -14.16
C THR A 176 -23.98 17.68 -14.05
N PHE A 177 -22.90 17.27 -14.69
CA PHE A 177 -21.69 18.08 -14.92
C PHE A 177 -21.24 17.89 -16.36
N TRP A 178 -21.18 18.99 -17.13
CA TRP A 178 -20.94 18.98 -18.58
C TRP A 178 -21.84 17.98 -19.32
N GLY A 179 -23.12 17.93 -18.94
CA GLY A 179 -24.09 17.00 -19.50
C GLY A 179 -23.99 15.54 -19.01
N ALA A 180 -22.98 15.21 -18.23
CA ALA A 180 -22.81 13.87 -17.65
C ALA A 180 -23.53 13.76 -16.31
N PRO A 181 -24.44 12.77 -16.11
CA PRO A 181 -25.09 12.53 -14.82
C PRO A 181 -24.05 12.21 -13.73
N LEU A 182 -24.07 12.91 -12.59
CA LEU A 182 -23.12 12.72 -11.50
C LEU A 182 -23.21 11.32 -10.85
N ALA A 183 -24.38 10.71 -10.87
CA ALA A 183 -24.57 9.36 -10.31
C ALA A 183 -24.08 8.22 -11.22
N LYS A 184 -23.86 8.48 -12.52
CA LYS A 184 -23.40 7.47 -13.48
C LYS A 184 -21.89 7.61 -13.75
N PRO A 185 -21.21 6.53 -14.17
CA PRO A 185 -19.83 6.62 -14.61
C PRO A 185 -19.65 7.55 -15.82
N ASN A 186 -18.53 8.29 -15.86
CA ASN A 186 -18.14 9.09 -17.02
C ASN A 186 -16.67 8.84 -17.36
N VAL A 187 -16.43 8.24 -18.52
CA VAL A 187 -15.09 7.83 -18.98
C VAL A 187 -14.18 9.04 -19.20
N ILE A 188 -14.70 10.16 -19.70
CA ILE A 188 -13.89 11.35 -19.98
C ILE A 188 -13.31 11.92 -18.69
N ILE A 189 -14.15 12.12 -17.67
CA ILE A 189 -13.70 12.62 -16.36
C ILE A 189 -12.73 11.63 -15.72
N ALA A 190 -12.99 10.31 -15.83
CA ALA A 190 -12.14 9.26 -15.30
C ALA A 190 -10.74 9.26 -15.94
N VAL A 191 -10.66 9.40 -17.28
CA VAL A 191 -9.40 9.49 -18.01
C VAL A 191 -8.63 10.74 -17.60
N ILE A 192 -9.28 11.91 -17.58
CA ILE A 192 -8.62 13.18 -17.20
C ILE A 192 -8.10 13.07 -15.74
N ALA A 193 -8.91 12.56 -14.81
CA ALA A 193 -8.47 12.32 -13.43
C ALA A 193 -7.23 11.43 -13.39
N THR A 194 -7.26 10.29 -14.11
CA THR A 194 -6.16 9.32 -14.14
C THR A 194 -4.87 9.92 -14.68
N ILE A 195 -4.92 10.80 -15.68
CA ILE A 195 -3.74 11.49 -16.23
C ILE A 195 -2.95 12.20 -15.12
N PHE A 196 -3.62 12.90 -14.21
CA PHE A 196 -2.93 13.58 -13.11
C PHE A 196 -2.21 12.59 -12.16
N TYR A 197 -2.80 11.42 -11.88
CA TYR A 197 -2.14 10.39 -11.09
C TYR A 197 -0.98 9.73 -11.84
N VAL A 198 -1.06 9.59 -13.16
CA VAL A 198 0.07 9.13 -14.00
C VAL A 198 1.21 10.15 -13.97
N ILE A 199 0.90 11.45 -14.11
CA ILE A 199 1.89 12.52 -13.99
C ILE A 199 2.57 12.47 -12.63
N GLN A 200 1.81 12.34 -11.55
CA GLN A 200 2.34 12.23 -10.19
C GLN A 200 3.24 11.00 -10.04
N ALA A 201 2.80 9.82 -10.52
CA ALA A 201 3.60 8.60 -10.49
C ALA A 201 4.91 8.73 -11.30
N TRP A 202 4.86 9.40 -12.45
CA TRP A 202 6.03 9.69 -13.25
C TRP A 202 7.01 10.62 -12.52
N MET A 203 6.52 11.72 -11.92
CA MET A 203 7.34 12.62 -11.12
C MET A 203 8.03 11.86 -9.99
N GLN A 204 7.28 11.06 -9.23
CA GLN A 204 7.80 10.26 -8.13
C GLN A 204 8.83 9.22 -8.62
N SER A 205 8.63 8.60 -9.79
CA SER A 205 9.57 7.63 -10.37
C SER A 205 10.95 8.22 -10.67
N ARG A 206 11.03 9.53 -10.93
CA ARG A 206 12.30 10.23 -11.23
C ARG A 206 13.18 10.39 -9.99
N THR A 207 12.60 10.39 -8.80
CA THR A 207 13.32 10.55 -7.54
C THR A 207 13.84 9.22 -6.97
N LEU A 208 13.40 8.08 -7.53
CA LEU A 208 13.78 6.75 -7.07
C LEU A 208 15.18 6.35 -7.58
N PRO A 209 15.97 5.62 -6.76
CA PRO A 209 17.19 4.97 -7.19
C PRO A 209 16.93 3.96 -8.32
N ALA A 210 17.90 3.85 -9.26
CA ALA A 210 17.75 3.02 -10.46
C ALA A 210 17.45 1.54 -10.13
N GLU A 211 18.11 1.00 -9.10
CA GLU A 211 17.98 -0.40 -8.67
C GLU A 211 16.62 -0.71 -8.05
N GLN A 212 16.02 0.29 -7.39
CA GLN A 212 14.68 0.15 -6.80
C GLN A 212 13.57 0.50 -7.78
N LYS A 213 13.89 1.20 -8.87
CA LYS A 213 12.92 1.69 -9.84
C LYS A 213 12.08 0.55 -10.41
N GLN A 214 12.70 -0.56 -10.80
CA GLN A 214 11.98 -1.70 -11.36
C GLN A 214 11.00 -2.32 -10.36
N GLN A 215 11.41 -2.51 -9.11
CA GLN A 215 10.58 -3.09 -8.06
C GLN A 215 9.43 -2.16 -7.65
N MET A 216 9.72 -0.86 -7.54
CA MET A 216 8.74 0.14 -7.11
C MET A 216 7.83 0.63 -8.25
N GLN A 217 8.22 0.43 -9.52
CA GLN A 217 7.43 0.86 -10.68
C GLN A 217 6.04 0.22 -10.69
N MET A 218 5.94 -1.06 -10.40
CA MET A 218 4.63 -1.75 -10.28
C MET A 218 3.75 -1.09 -9.20
N MET A 219 4.33 -0.74 -8.06
CA MET A 219 3.61 -0.11 -6.96
C MET A 219 3.19 1.33 -7.29
N LEU A 220 4.01 2.07 -8.02
CA LEU A 220 3.69 3.43 -8.49
C LEU A 220 2.55 3.42 -9.51
N LEU A 221 2.52 2.45 -10.41
CA LEU A 221 1.46 2.31 -11.42
C LEU A 221 0.14 1.80 -10.84
N MET A 222 0.18 1.14 -9.68
CA MET A 222 -1.02 0.62 -9.03
C MET A 222 -1.99 1.74 -8.63
N ASN A 223 -1.49 2.88 -8.17
CA ASN A 223 -2.34 4.02 -7.77
C ASN A 223 -3.14 4.61 -8.96
N PRO A 224 -2.54 4.98 -10.09
CA PRO A 224 -3.29 5.38 -11.29
C PRO A 224 -4.27 4.30 -11.78
N ALA A 225 -3.85 3.03 -11.78
CA ALA A 225 -4.70 1.92 -12.22
C ALA A 225 -5.95 1.75 -11.34
N ILE A 226 -5.79 1.79 -10.01
CA ILE A 226 -6.91 1.73 -9.06
C ILE A 226 -7.82 2.95 -9.25
N THR A 227 -7.25 4.15 -9.38
CA THR A 227 -8.03 5.38 -9.61
C THR A 227 -8.84 5.29 -10.89
N PHE A 228 -8.24 4.82 -11.98
CA PHE A 228 -8.94 4.61 -13.25
C PHE A 228 -10.08 3.63 -13.10
N PHE A 229 -9.81 2.44 -12.56
CA PHE A 229 -10.81 1.40 -12.38
C PHE A 229 -12.00 1.87 -11.52
N ILE A 230 -11.72 2.53 -10.41
CA ILE A 230 -12.77 3.08 -9.55
C ILE A 230 -13.56 4.16 -10.29
N SER A 231 -12.88 5.07 -11.00
CA SER A 231 -13.53 6.18 -11.69
C SER A 231 -14.42 5.76 -12.85
N ILE A 232 -14.09 4.67 -13.56
CA ILE A 232 -14.94 4.13 -14.65
C ILE A 232 -16.04 3.20 -14.16
N THR A 233 -15.92 2.66 -12.94
CA THR A 233 -16.88 1.70 -12.39
C THR A 233 -17.98 2.40 -11.58
N TYR A 234 -17.58 3.46 -10.86
CA TYR A 234 -18.49 4.19 -9.97
C TYR A 234 -19.02 5.48 -10.62
N SER A 235 -19.45 6.43 -9.82
CA SER A 235 -20.11 7.66 -10.26
C SER A 235 -19.14 8.73 -10.80
N ALA A 236 -19.61 9.58 -11.72
CA ALA A 236 -18.87 10.75 -12.20
C ALA A 236 -18.52 11.74 -11.07
N ALA A 237 -19.36 11.80 -10.03
CA ALA A 237 -19.08 12.58 -8.82
C ALA A 237 -17.78 12.13 -8.15
N LEU A 238 -17.54 10.82 -8.08
CA LEU A 238 -16.33 10.27 -7.53
C LEU A 238 -15.11 10.47 -8.44
N ALA A 239 -15.30 10.34 -9.76
CA ALA A 239 -14.27 10.68 -10.73
C ALA A 239 -13.88 12.16 -10.62
N LEU A 240 -14.84 13.07 -10.41
CA LEU A 240 -14.60 14.50 -10.19
C LEU A 240 -13.81 14.76 -8.89
N TYR A 241 -14.14 14.04 -7.82
CA TYR A 241 -13.36 14.07 -6.57
C TYR A 241 -11.90 13.66 -6.82
N PHE A 242 -11.68 12.57 -7.57
CA PHE A 242 -10.32 12.14 -7.92
C PHE A 242 -9.63 13.14 -8.85
N LEU A 243 -10.33 13.78 -9.76
CA LEU A 243 -9.77 14.80 -10.62
C LEU A 243 -9.19 15.97 -9.81
N ILE A 244 -9.97 16.54 -8.90
CA ILE A 244 -9.50 17.62 -8.02
C ILE A 244 -8.37 17.14 -7.11
N GLY A 245 -8.51 15.92 -6.56
CA GLY A 245 -7.46 15.28 -5.78
C GLY A 245 -6.17 15.08 -6.56
N GLY A 246 -6.26 14.69 -7.83
CA GLY A 246 -5.14 14.49 -8.73
C GLY A 246 -4.39 15.78 -9.04
N ILE A 247 -5.11 16.88 -9.27
CA ILE A 247 -4.49 18.21 -9.46
C ILE A 247 -3.68 18.60 -8.21
N ILE A 248 -4.29 18.48 -7.03
CA ILE A 248 -3.64 18.85 -5.78
C ILE A 248 -2.42 17.97 -5.49
N ILE A 249 -2.50 16.66 -5.74
CA ILE A 249 -1.39 15.75 -5.46
C ILE A 249 -0.19 15.99 -6.38
N VAL A 250 -0.41 16.44 -7.64
CA VAL A 250 0.67 16.87 -8.55
C VAL A 250 1.35 18.13 -8.00
N ILE A 251 0.59 19.09 -7.51
CA ILE A 251 1.15 20.31 -6.89
C ILE A 251 1.95 19.93 -5.64
N GLN A 252 1.42 19.04 -4.79
CA GLN A 252 2.12 18.56 -3.59
C GLN A 252 3.41 17.83 -3.96
N GLN A 253 3.41 17.02 -5.02
CA GLN A 253 4.60 16.33 -5.51
C GLN A 253 5.65 17.33 -5.99
N ALA A 254 5.25 18.37 -6.72
CA ALA A 254 6.16 19.43 -7.14
C ALA A 254 6.79 20.15 -5.93
N ILE A 255 5.99 20.52 -4.94
CA ILE A 255 6.50 21.12 -3.68
C ILE A 255 7.50 20.18 -3.00
N ASN A 256 7.18 18.87 -2.95
CA ASN A 256 8.08 17.89 -2.38
C ASN A 256 9.42 17.82 -3.13
N ASP A 257 9.38 17.75 -4.45
CA ASP A 257 10.57 17.55 -5.27
C ASP A 257 11.49 18.80 -5.30
N TYR A 258 10.91 19.99 -5.36
CA TYR A 258 11.67 21.23 -5.50
C TYR A 258 12.01 21.91 -4.16
N ILE A 259 11.24 21.69 -3.10
CA ILE A 259 11.42 22.38 -1.82
C ILE A 259 11.82 21.42 -0.72
N VAL A 260 11.09 20.31 -0.55
CA VAL A 260 11.30 19.39 0.59
C VAL A 260 12.53 18.52 0.37
N THR A 261 12.65 17.89 -0.80
CA THR A 261 13.74 16.95 -1.11
C THR A 261 15.14 17.57 -0.98
N PRO A 262 15.43 18.78 -1.50
CA PRO A 262 16.74 19.38 -1.33
C PRO A 262 17.12 19.64 0.13
N ARG A 263 16.14 20.11 0.93
CA ARG A 263 16.35 20.35 2.37
C ARG A 263 16.58 19.04 3.14
N VAL A 264 15.81 18.00 2.81
CA VAL A 264 15.97 16.68 3.42
C VAL A 264 17.32 16.08 3.06
N ARG A 265 17.77 16.22 1.81
CA ARG A 265 19.10 15.76 1.39
C ARG A 265 20.20 16.40 2.22
N GLN A 266 20.19 17.71 2.38
CA GLN A 266 21.15 18.41 3.24
C GLN A 266 21.13 17.91 4.69
N GLN A 267 19.93 17.64 5.25
CA GLN A 267 19.78 17.09 6.59
C GLN A 267 20.36 15.67 6.69
N VAL A 268 20.10 14.82 5.70
CA VAL A 268 20.63 13.45 5.66
C VAL A 268 22.15 13.47 5.48
N ASP A 269 22.68 14.33 4.62
CA ASP A 269 24.14 14.47 4.42
C ASP A 269 24.84 14.95 5.71
N ALA A 270 24.22 15.85 6.45
CA ALA A 270 24.72 16.29 7.75
C ALA A 270 24.66 15.18 8.82
N ASP A 271 23.58 14.40 8.87
CA ASP A 271 23.42 13.24 9.76
C ASP A 271 24.50 12.17 9.46
N LEU A 272 24.79 11.94 8.20
CA LEU A 272 25.79 10.96 7.76
C LEU A 272 27.23 11.33 8.10
N LYS A 273 27.55 12.63 8.28
CA LYS A 273 28.87 13.06 8.77
C LYS A 273 29.07 12.70 10.23
N VAL A 274 28.01 12.68 11.03
CA VAL A 274 28.04 12.33 12.46
C VAL A 274 27.82 10.82 12.66
N HIS A 275 26.94 10.23 11.87
CA HIS A 275 26.59 8.82 11.93
C HIS A 275 26.85 8.17 10.56
N PRO A 276 28.11 7.78 10.27
CA PRO A 276 28.46 7.19 8.98
C PRO A 276 27.73 5.85 8.77
N ILE A 277 27.57 5.50 7.50
CA ILE A 277 26.93 4.25 7.12
C ILE A 277 27.73 3.06 7.62
N VAL A 278 27.02 2.11 8.20
CA VAL A 278 27.57 0.81 8.57
C VAL A 278 27.56 -0.10 7.33
N THR A 279 28.76 -0.47 6.86
CA THR A 279 28.91 -1.48 5.80
C THR A 279 28.73 -2.86 6.43
N VAL A 280 27.62 -3.51 6.10
CA VAL A 280 27.25 -4.84 6.62
C VAL A 280 27.57 -5.92 5.61
N VAL A 281 27.51 -5.58 4.32
CA VAL A 281 27.61 -6.52 3.21
C VAL A 281 28.69 -6.08 2.26
N THR A 282 29.63 -7.00 1.99
CA THR A 282 30.71 -6.89 1.01
C THR A 282 30.66 -8.11 0.08
N GLU A 283 31.42 -8.11 -1.00
CA GLU A 283 31.55 -9.27 -1.89
C GLU A 283 32.01 -10.53 -1.12
N ASP A 284 32.89 -10.38 -0.12
CA ASP A 284 33.42 -11.52 0.67
C ASP A 284 32.33 -12.14 1.54
N THR A 285 31.36 -11.33 2.05
CA THR A 285 30.20 -11.85 2.78
C THR A 285 29.41 -12.86 1.94
N PHE A 286 29.32 -12.65 0.64
CA PHE A 286 28.60 -13.57 -0.26
C PHE A 286 29.45 -14.78 -0.65
N LYS A 287 30.77 -14.65 -0.75
CA LYS A 287 31.67 -15.80 -0.96
C LYS A 287 31.55 -16.78 0.21
N ASP A 288 31.63 -16.26 1.44
CA ASP A 288 31.47 -17.06 2.67
C ASP A 288 30.09 -17.74 2.71
N LEU A 289 29.04 -17.01 2.34
CA LEU A 289 27.69 -17.55 2.29
C LEU A 289 27.58 -18.68 1.26
N ALA A 290 28.09 -18.46 0.05
CA ALA A 290 28.08 -19.45 -1.03
C ALA A 290 28.86 -20.71 -0.64
N GLN A 291 30.03 -20.56 -0.04
CA GLN A 291 30.84 -21.67 0.44
C GLN A 291 30.12 -22.49 1.52
N LYS A 292 29.45 -21.82 2.47
CA LYS A 292 28.66 -22.47 3.50
C LYS A 292 27.52 -23.32 2.95
N TYR A 293 26.81 -22.85 1.92
CA TYR A 293 25.70 -23.60 1.33
C TYR A 293 26.14 -24.63 0.30
N GLN A 294 27.28 -24.45 -0.39
CA GLN A 294 27.89 -25.48 -1.23
C GLN A 294 28.41 -26.66 -0.40
N THR A 295 29.03 -26.40 0.76
CA THR A 295 29.50 -27.46 1.66
C THR A 295 28.32 -28.23 2.27
N ALA A 296 27.18 -27.57 2.55
CA ALA A 296 25.98 -28.23 3.05
C ALA A 296 25.27 -29.11 2.01
N GLN A 297 25.51 -28.89 0.72
CA GLN A 297 24.99 -29.70 -0.39
C GLN A 297 25.95 -30.80 -0.87
N SER A 298 27.12 -30.94 -0.24
CA SER A 298 28.06 -32.02 -0.60
C SER A 298 27.39 -33.38 -0.34
N PRO A 299 27.51 -34.37 -1.25
CA PRO A 299 26.85 -35.68 -1.13
C PRO A 299 27.13 -36.41 0.18
N THR A 300 28.25 -36.09 0.84
CA THR A 300 28.67 -36.65 2.13
C THR A 300 27.80 -36.15 3.30
N ALA A 301 27.34 -34.89 3.29
CA ALA A 301 26.48 -34.35 4.36
C ALA A 301 25.05 -34.89 4.25
N ASN A 302 24.50 -35.00 3.03
CA ASN A 302 23.19 -35.61 2.78
C ASN A 302 23.16 -37.10 3.14
N SER A 303 24.24 -37.84 2.86
CA SER A 303 24.30 -39.27 3.20
C SER A 303 24.33 -39.54 4.71
N GLN A 304 24.86 -38.63 5.53
CA GLN A 304 24.82 -38.75 6.99
C GLN A 304 23.45 -38.39 7.57
N VAL A 305 22.81 -37.35 7.05
CA VAL A 305 21.44 -36.96 7.47
C VAL A 305 20.42 -38.04 7.06
N ASP A 306 20.52 -38.57 5.85
CA ASP A 306 19.66 -39.67 5.36
C ASP A 306 19.86 -40.94 6.16
N LYS A 307 21.09 -41.28 6.55
CA LYS A 307 21.38 -42.41 7.44
C LYS A 307 20.81 -42.19 8.85
N GLN A 308 20.90 -41.01 9.41
CA GLN A 308 20.28 -40.68 10.71
C GLN A 308 18.76 -40.72 10.66
N LEU A 309 18.16 -40.17 9.58
CA LEU A 309 16.71 -40.24 9.38
C LEU A 309 16.24 -41.70 9.20
N ALA A 310 16.94 -42.48 8.40
CA ALA A 310 16.62 -43.91 8.21
C ALA A 310 16.72 -44.70 9.53
N GLN A 311 17.73 -44.43 10.35
CA GLN A 311 17.84 -45.05 11.70
C GLN A 311 16.73 -44.58 12.64
N GLN A 312 16.32 -43.34 12.58
CA GLN A 312 15.24 -42.79 13.38
C GLN A 312 13.89 -43.40 12.95
N HIS A 313 13.65 -43.57 11.66
CA HIS A 313 12.49 -44.26 11.12
C HIS A 313 12.45 -45.73 11.47
N GLN A 314 13.60 -46.43 11.47
CA GLN A 314 13.67 -47.82 11.94
C GLN A 314 13.35 -47.95 13.44
N ARG A 315 13.90 -47.11 14.29
CA ARG A 315 13.59 -47.05 15.72
C ARG A 315 12.10 -46.78 15.97
N ASN A 316 11.49 -45.87 15.23
CA ASN A 316 10.06 -45.59 15.36
C ASN A 316 9.18 -46.73 14.87
N ARG A 317 9.58 -47.45 13.79
CA ARG A 317 8.90 -48.67 13.35
C ARG A 317 8.96 -49.78 14.41
N GLN A 318 10.12 -50.02 15.03
CA GLN A 318 10.27 -51.03 16.10
C GLN A 318 9.43 -50.69 17.34
N ARG A 319 9.40 -49.40 17.73
CA ARG A 319 8.56 -48.95 18.86
C ARG A 319 7.06 -49.10 18.59
N ASN A 320 6.62 -48.92 17.35
CA ASN A 320 5.22 -49.06 16.98
C ASN A 320 4.81 -50.50 16.71
N ALA A 321 5.71 -51.35 16.25
CA ALA A 321 5.45 -52.79 16.09
C ALA A 321 5.16 -53.48 17.48
N GLY A 322 5.86 -53.05 18.55
CA GLY A 322 5.58 -53.53 19.91
C GLY A 322 4.20 -53.10 20.44
N LYS A 323 3.66 -51.98 19.97
CA LYS A 323 2.33 -51.53 20.39
C LYS A 323 1.18 -52.23 19.67
N GLN A 324 1.39 -52.74 18.47
CA GLN A 324 0.37 -53.47 17.70
C GLN A 324 0.18 -54.91 18.18
N GLN A 325 1.20 -55.51 18.77
CA GLN A 325 1.07 -56.88 19.37
C GLN A 325 0.26 -56.91 20.68
N HIS A 326 0.17 -55.78 21.41
CA HIS A 326 -0.62 -55.71 22.65
C HIS A 326 -2.13 -55.53 22.44
N HIS A 327 -2.58 -55.22 21.21
CA HIS A 327 -4.01 -55.02 20.93
C HIS A 327 -4.71 -56.26 20.33
N SER A 328 -3.96 -57.32 19.99
CA SER A 328 -4.52 -58.55 19.37
C SER A 328 -4.70 -59.68 20.37
N SER A 329 -4.41 -59.50 21.70
CA SER A 329 -4.54 -60.52 22.72
C SER A 329 -5.75 -60.37 23.65
N HIS A 330 -6.69 -59.47 23.29
CA HIS A 330 -7.99 -59.31 23.97
C HIS A 330 -9.12 -59.32 22.94
N LYS A 331 -9.41 -60.55 22.41
CA LYS A 331 -10.71 -60.91 21.88
C LYS A 331 -10.97 -62.37 22.21
#